data_ff887102937ba0c84890b3bdb5adaeba
#
_entry.id   ff887102937ba0c84890b3bdb5adaeba
#
_cell.length_a   1.000
_cell.length_b   1.000
_cell.length_c   1.000
_cell.angle_alpha   90.00
_cell.angle_beta   90.00
_cell.angle_gamma   90.00
#
_symmetry.space_group_name_H-M   'P 1'
#
loop_
_entity.id
_entity.type
_entity.pdbx_description
1 polymer ?
#
loop_
_entity_poly.entity_id
_entity_poly.type
_entity_poly.pdbx_seq_one_letter_code
_entity_poly.pdbx_strand_id
1 'polypeptide(L)'
;MTLRGAITLLVDGRPVRVTGGPFDAMPGGARGLCLEPRAARAGEAEWRLDVPDFGVPEAEALRDVLAAMLVAMRDRPGDAYHVGCRAGLGRTGLALACLAGLAGASEGDPVAWLRARYVAEAIETPGQEAFVRGFVATAPRA
;
A
#
# COMPACT_ATOMS: atom_id res chain seq x y z
N MET A 1 7.03 0.90 18.16
CA MET A 1 6.06 0.50 17.14
C MET A 1 6.66 -0.57 16.24
N THR A 2 5.85 -1.53 15.84
CA THR A 2 6.32 -2.67 15.05
C THR A 2 5.60 -2.73 13.72
N LEU A 3 6.27 -3.28 12.72
CA LEU A 3 5.66 -3.63 11.45
C LEU A 3 4.53 -4.65 11.65
N ARG A 4 3.54 -4.63 10.77
CA ARG A 4 2.50 -5.67 10.73
C ARG A 4 2.90 -6.81 9.80
N GLY A 5 3.60 -6.51 8.72
CA GLY A 5 4.01 -7.51 7.76
C GLY A 5 4.73 -6.90 6.57
N ALA A 6 4.91 -7.72 5.55
CA ALA A 6 5.51 -7.31 4.30
C ALA A 6 4.95 -8.15 3.15
N ILE A 7 4.91 -7.55 1.97
CA ILE A 7 4.61 -8.27 0.74
C ILE A 7 5.78 -8.15 -0.22
N THR A 8 5.90 -9.11 -1.12
CA THR A 8 6.83 -9.03 -2.24
C THR A 8 6.03 -8.94 -3.53
N LEU A 9 6.33 -7.93 -4.33
CA LEU A 9 5.71 -7.73 -5.63
C LEU A 9 6.74 -7.98 -6.73
N LEU A 10 6.33 -8.65 -7.80
CA LEU A 10 7.13 -8.68 -9.01
C LEU A 10 6.79 -7.43 -9.84
N VAL A 11 7.75 -6.55 -9.99
CA VAL A 11 7.63 -5.35 -10.79
C VAL A 11 8.59 -5.48 -11.98
N ASP A 12 8.04 -5.59 -13.17
CA ASP A 12 8.82 -5.91 -14.37
C ASP A 12 9.72 -7.15 -14.17
N GLY A 13 9.17 -8.18 -13.52
CA GLY A 13 9.86 -9.43 -13.27
C GLY A 13 10.87 -9.40 -12.12
N ARG A 14 11.01 -8.28 -11.42
CA ARG A 14 11.96 -8.14 -10.32
C ARG A 14 11.23 -8.09 -8.98
N PRO A 15 11.71 -8.80 -7.95
CA PRO A 15 11.05 -8.76 -6.64
C PRO A 15 11.33 -7.43 -5.95
N VAL A 16 10.27 -6.81 -5.44
CA VAL A 16 10.32 -5.59 -4.65
C VAL A 16 9.62 -5.86 -3.32
N ARG A 17 10.30 -5.55 -2.22
CA ARG A 17 9.74 -5.75 -0.88
C ARG A 17 9.09 -4.48 -0.39
N VAL A 18 7.85 -4.62 0.07
CA VAL A 18 7.08 -3.51 0.65
C VAL A 18 6.63 -3.92 2.05
N THR A 19 7.10 -3.20 3.06
CA THR A 19 6.63 -3.41 4.42
C THR A 19 5.35 -2.62 4.67
N GLY A 20 4.55 -3.07 5.61
CA GLY A 20 3.35 -2.39 6.06
C GLY A 20 3.26 -2.36 7.56
N GLY A 21 2.57 -1.35 8.08
CA GLY A 21 2.42 -1.17 9.50
C GLY A 21 2.01 0.27 9.81
N PRO A 22 2.10 0.68 11.09
CA PRO A 22 2.04 2.11 11.39
C PRO A 22 3.11 2.85 10.59
N PHE A 23 2.80 4.05 10.10
CA PHE A 23 3.82 4.79 9.37
C PHE A 23 5.04 5.07 10.24
N ASP A 24 4.81 5.30 11.54
CA ASP A 24 5.89 5.55 12.50
C ASP A 24 6.79 4.33 12.76
N ALA A 25 6.41 3.16 12.26
CA ALA A 25 7.24 1.96 12.31
C ALA A 25 8.12 1.78 11.07
N MET A 26 8.12 2.74 10.15
CA MET A 26 8.89 2.65 8.91
C MET A 26 10.36 2.33 9.18
N PRO A 27 10.91 1.28 8.55
CA PRO A 27 12.33 0.96 8.70
C PRO A 27 13.22 2.13 8.25
N GLY A 28 14.36 2.30 8.92
CA GLY A 28 15.32 3.32 8.53
C GLY A 28 15.80 3.11 7.09
N GLY A 29 15.84 4.21 6.33
CA GLY A 29 16.24 4.16 4.93
C GLY A 29 15.15 3.72 3.96
N ALA A 30 13.97 3.31 4.44
CA ALA A 30 12.86 2.95 3.57
C ALA A 30 12.23 4.18 2.94
N ARG A 31 11.67 3.96 1.75
CA ARG A 31 10.93 4.97 0.99
C ARG A 31 9.44 4.74 1.24
N GLY A 32 8.78 5.72 1.85
CA GLY A 32 7.47 5.48 2.44
C GLY A 32 6.33 6.26 1.83
N LEU A 33 5.16 5.62 1.77
CA LEU A 33 3.87 6.26 1.54
C LEU A 33 3.15 6.40 2.90
N CYS A 34 2.91 7.64 3.31
CA CYS A 34 2.18 7.94 4.53
C CYS A 34 0.71 8.22 4.22
N LEU A 35 -0.18 7.45 4.86
CA LEU A 35 -1.64 7.58 4.72
C LEU A 35 -2.28 8.24 5.93
N GLU A 36 -1.48 8.60 6.94
CA GLU A 36 -1.96 9.21 8.18
C GLU A 36 -1.26 10.56 8.42
N PRO A 37 -1.97 11.69 8.21
CA PRO A 37 -1.33 13.01 8.32
C PRO A 37 -0.84 13.34 9.74
N ARG A 38 -1.36 12.64 10.77
CA ARG A 38 -0.97 12.85 12.17
C ARG A 38 0.20 11.99 12.61
N ALA A 39 0.73 11.14 11.74
CA ALA A 39 1.89 10.33 12.10
C ALA A 39 3.06 11.21 12.48
N ALA A 40 3.77 10.86 13.54
CA ALA A 40 4.90 11.66 14.03
C ALA A 40 5.99 11.78 12.96
N ARG A 41 6.19 10.71 12.17
CA ARG A 41 7.18 10.66 11.11
C ARG A 41 6.63 11.00 9.72
N ALA A 42 5.45 11.60 9.64
CA ALA A 42 4.85 11.97 8.34
C ALA A 42 5.77 12.81 7.48
N GLY A 43 6.60 13.66 8.09
CA GLY A 43 7.58 14.48 7.37
C GLY A 43 8.70 13.69 6.68
N GLU A 44 8.87 12.42 7.03
CA GLU A 44 9.88 11.55 6.40
C GLU A 44 9.33 10.79 5.18
N ALA A 45 8.04 10.96 4.87
CA ALA A 45 7.42 10.28 3.75
C ALA A 45 7.92 10.82 2.42
N GLU A 46 8.19 9.92 1.48
CA GLU A 46 8.45 10.31 0.10
C GLU A 46 7.14 10.61 -0.63
N TRP A 47 6.09 9.89 -0.30
CA TRP A 47 4.75 10.09 -0.85
C TRP A 47 3.75 10.22 0.28
N ARG A 48 2.74 11.05 0.08
CA ARG A 48 1.69 11.28 1.07
C ARG A 48 0.33 11.28 0.40
N LEU A 49 -0.63 10.62 1.04
CA LEU A 49 -2.03 10.66 0.64
C LEU A 49 -2.87 10.57 1.91
N ASP A 50 -3.57 11.65 2.24
CA ASP A 50 -4.40 11.68 3.44
C ASP A 50 -5.68 10.87 3.20
N VAL A 51 -5.91 9.86 4.03
CA VAL A 51 -7.10 9.02 3.97
C VAL A 51 -7.76 9.06 5.34
N PRO A 52 -9.07 9.36 5.42
CA PRO A 52 -9.78 9.33 6.71
C PRO A 52 -9.68 7.94 7.34
N ASP A 53 -9.50 7.89 8.67
CA ASP A 53 -9.44 6.62 9.37
C ASP A 53 -10.74 5.83 9.13
N PHE A 54 -10.61 4.52 8.90
CA PHE A 54 -11.70 3.64 8.49
C PHE A 54 -12.37 4.03 7.16
N GLY A 55 -11.83 5.02 6.46
CA GLY A 55 -12.36 5.51 5.19
C GLY A 55 -11.62 4.99 3.97
N VAL A 56 -11.94 5.60 2.84
CA VAL A 56 -11.31 5.30 1.55
C VAL A 56 -10.72 6.57 0.96
N PRO A 57 -9.67 6.44 0.13
CA PRO A 57 -9.10 7.60 -0.55
C PRO A 57 -9.93 8.00 -1.77
N GLU A 58 -9.59 9.14 -2.35
CA GLU A 58 -10.05 9.49 -3.69
C GLU A 58 -9.27 8.62 -4.69
N ALA A 59 -10.00 7.99 -5.62
CA ALA A 59 -9.42 6.94 -6.47
C ALA A 59 -8.31 7.43 -7.39
N GLU A 60 -8.48 8.61 -8.02
CA GLU A 60 -7.43 9.13 -8.91
C GLU A 60 -6.17 9.55 -8.14
N ALA A 61 -6.33 10.15 -6.98
CA ALA A 61 -5.20 10.54 -6.14
C ALA A 61 -4.41 9.30 -5.70
N LEU A 62 -5.11 8.22 -5.34
CA LEU A 62 -4.44 6.96 -5.02
C LEU A 62 -3.71 6.39 -6.23
N ARG A 63 -4.38 6.38 -7.39
CA ARG A 63 -3.76 5.87 -8.62
C ARG A 63 -2.48 6.63 -8.95
N ASP A 64 -2.50 7.95 -8.83
CA ASP A 64 -1.34 8.78 -9.14
C ASP A 64 -0.17 8.50 -8.20
N VAL A 65 -0.42 8.39 -6.91
CA VAL A 65 0.66 8.13 -5.95
C VAL A 65 1.22 6.71 -6.10
N LEU A 66 0.35 5.72 -6.33
CA LEU A 66 0.79 4.35 -6.55
C LEU A 66 1.57 4.21 -7.86
N ALA A 67 1.16 4.91 -8.90
CA ALA A 67 1.91 4.95 -10.16
C ALA A 67 3.31 5.53 -9.97
N ALA A 68 3.44 6.59 -9.19
CA ALA A 68 4.73 7.18 -8.85
C ALA A 68 5.62 6.19 -8.08
N MET A 69 5.02 5.45 -7.13
CA MET A 69 5.75 4.40 -6.42
C MET A 69 6.24 3.30 -7.36
N LEU A 70 5.41 2.87 -8.30
CA LEU A 70 5.80 1.84 -9.27
C LEU A 70 6.95 2.30 -10.17
N VAL A 71 6.96 3.58 -10.57
CA VAL A 71 8.10 4.15 -11.30
C VAL A 71 9.37 4.04 -10.48
N ALA A 72 9.32 4.42 -9.20
CA ALA A 72 10.44 4.30 -8.28
C ALA A 72 10.91 2.84 -8.15
N MET A 73 9.97 1.90 -8.00
CA MET A 73 10.26 0.48 -7.85
C MET A 73 10.90 -0.12 -9.10
N ARG A 74 10.49 0.32 -10.29
CA ARG A 74 11.13 -0.11 -11.55
C ARG A 74 12.55 0.37 -11.64
N ASP A 75 12.80 1.62 -11.23
CA ASP A 75 14.12 2.22 -11.26
C ASP A 75 15.03 1.63 -10.18
N ARG A 76 14.50 1.41 -8.98
CA ARG A 76 15.25 0.95 -7.80
C ARG A 76 14.55 -0.22 -7.11
N PRO A 77 14.50 -1.41 -7.74
CA PRO A 77 13.78 -2.55 -7.15
C PRO A 77 14.41 -3.09 -5.87
N GLY A 78 15.69 -2.82 -5.65
CA GLY A 78 16.40 -3.24 -4.44
C GLY A 78 16.22 -2.31 -3.24
N ASP A 79 15.60 -1.15 -3.42
CA ASP A 79 15.32 -0.25 -2.30
C ASP A 79 14.22 -0.84 -1.42
N ALA A 80 14.19 -0.43 -0.15
CA ALA A 80 13.12 -0.80 0.77
C ALA A 80 11.97 0.19 0.66
N TYR A 81 10.74 -0.33 0.64
CA TYR A 81 9.52 0.48 0.55
C TYR A 81 8.60 0.19 1.73
N HIS A 82 7.83 1.19 2.15
CA HIS A 82 6.92 1.07 3.28
C HIS A 82 5.61 1.81 2.99
N VAL A 83 4.49 1.19 3.37
CA VAL A 83 3.17 1.85 3.35
C VAL A 83 2.63 1.83 4.76
N GLY A 84 2.22 2.98 5.27
CA GLY A 84 1.74 3.05 6.64
C GLY A 84 0.60 4.03 6.87
N CYS A 85 -0.29 3.65 7.78
CA CYS A 85 -1.30 4.52 8.36
C CYS A 85 -1.09 4.57 9.88
N ARG A 86 -2.15 4.66 10.69
CA ARG A 86 -2.00 4.69 12.15
C ARG A 86 -1.71 3.29 12.71
N ALA A 87 -2.57 2.32 12.39
CA ALA A 87 -2.44 0.94 12.89
C ALA A 87 -1.77 0.01 11.89
N GLY A 88 -1.75 0.37 10.62
CA GLY A 88 -1.18 -0.47 9.58
C GLY A 88 -2.09 -1.59 9.09
N LEU A 89 -3.39 -1.48 9.29
CA LEU A 89 -4.37 -2.51 8.93
C LEU A 89 -5.30 -2.07 7.80
N GLY A 90 -6.22 -1.14 8.07
CA GLY A 90 -7.28 -0.78 7.13
C GLY A 90 -6.79 -0.05 5.90
N ARG A 91 -6.34 1.18 6.08
CA ARG A 91 -5.86 2.04 4.99
C ARG A 91 -4.58 1.48 4.36
N THR A 92 -3.69 0.97 5.17
CA THR A 92 -2.45 0.33 4.70
C THR A 92 -2.76 -0.89 3.84
N GLY A 93 -3.64 -1.78 4.31
CA GLY A 93 -4.04 -2.95 3.55
C GLY A 93 -4.70 -2.60 2.23
N LEU A 94 -5.59 -1.59 2.25
CA LEU A 94 -6.23 -1.07 1.04
C LEU A 94 -5.18 -0.60 0.02
N ALA A 95 -4.21 0.21 0.46
CA ALA A 95 -3.18 0.74 -0.45
C ALA A 95 -2.28 -0.38 -0.98
N LEU A 96 -1.88 -1.33 -0.15
CA LEU A 96 -1.07 -2.47 -0.58
C LEU A 96 -1.81 -3.34 -1.61
N ALA A 97 -3.10 -3.61 -1.39
CA ALA A 97 -3.90 -4.39 -2.33
C ALA A 97 -4.06 -3.68 -3.68
N CYS A 98 -4.31 -2.36 -3.65
CA CYS A 98 -4.41 -1.56 -4.87
C CYS A 98 -3.06 -1.46 -5.61
N LEU A 99 -1.96 -1.33 -4.88
CA LEU A 99 -0.62 -1.34 -5.46
C LEU A 99 -0.33 -2.66 -6.17
N ALA A 100 -0.64 -3.77 -5.52
CA ALA A 100 -0.47 -5.09 -6.11
C ALA A 100 -1.32 -5.28 -7.36
N GLY A 101 -2.56 -4.81 -7.33
CA GLY A 101 -3.44 -4.85 -8.49
C GLY A 101 -2.91 -4.02 -9.65
N LEU A 102 -2.43 -2.81 -9.38
CA LEU A 102 -1.88 -1.92 -10.39
C LEU A 102 -0.60 -2.50 -11.01
N ALA A 103 0.21 -3.19 -10.21
CA ALA A 103 1.40 -3.89 -10.68
C ALA A 103 1.09 -5.19 -11.45
N GLY A 104 -0.17 -5.63 -11.46
CA GLY A 104 -0.55 -6.90 -12.06
C GLY A 104 -0.12 -8.13 -11.27
N ALA A 105 0.14 -7.97 -9.98
CA ALA A 105 0.68 -9.02 -9.13
C ALA A 105 -0.37 -9.84 -8.40
N SER A 106 -1.60 -9.30 -8.25
CA SER A 106 -2.66 -10.02 -7.54
C SER A 106 -3.49 -10.90 -8.49
N GLU A 107 -3.95 -12.03 -7.98
CA GLU A 107 -4.82 -12.96 -8.69
C GLU A 107 -6.08 -13.20 -7.88
N GLY A 108 -7.22 -13.39 -8.55
CA GLY A 108 -8.50 -13.64 -7.91
C GLY A 108 -9.01 -12.40 -7.16
N ASP A 109 -9.62 -12.64 -5.99
CA ASP A 109 -10.12 -11.54 -5.16
C ASP A 109 -8.95 -10.79 -4.52
N PRO A 110 -8.78 -9.49 -4.81
CA PRO A 110 -7.63 -8.74 -4.31
C PRO A 110 -7.63 -8.57 -2.78
N VAL A 111 -8.78 -8.58 -2.14
CA VAL A 111 -8.87 -8.51 -0.68
C VAL A 111 -8.34 -9.80 -0.06
N ALA A 112 -8.80 -10.95 -0.55
CA ALA A 112 -8.32 -12.25 -0.08
C ALA A 112 -6.82 -12.43 -0.36
N TRP A 113 -6.38 -12.02 -1.54
CA TRP A 113 -4.97 -12.07 -1.93
C TRP A 113 -4.10 -11.30 -0.94
N LEU A 114 -4.49 -10.09 -0.61
CA LEU A 114 -3.73 -9.22 0.31
C LEU A 114 -3.71 -9.82 1.73
N ARG A 115 -4.87 -10.24 2.22
CA ARG A 115 -4.96 -10.81 3.58
C ARG A 115 -4.12 -12.07 3.76
N ALA A 116 -3.99 -12.88 2.71
CA ALA A 116 -3.17 -14.09 2.76
C ALA A 116 -1.67 -13.79 2.80
N ARG A 117 -1.24 -12.64 2.29
CA ARG A 117 0.19 -12.30 2.15
C ARG A 117 0.67 -11.25 3.13
N TYR A 118 -0.23 -10.44 3.63
CA TYR A 118 0.10 -9.40 4.59
C TYR A 118 -0.33 -9.80 6.00
N VAL A 119 -1.55 -9.48 6.40
CA VAL A 119 -2.15 -9.94 7.65
C VAL A 119 -3.65 -10.16 7.43
N ALA A 120 -4.22 -11.11 8.15
CA ALA A 120 -5.63 -11.50 7.98
C ALA A 120 -6.60 -10.36 8.33
N GLU A 121 -6.23 -9.47 9.24
CA GLU A 121 -7.05 -8.37 9.75
C GLU A 121 -7.00 -7.13 8.85
N ALA A 122 -6.24 -7.14 7.78
CA ALA A 122 -6.10 -6.00 6.89
C ALA A 122 -7.41 -5.74 6.13
N ILE A 123 -7.62 -4.47 5.77
CA ILE A 123 -8.83 -4.00 5.08
C ILE A 123 -10.03 -4.19 6.01
N GLU A 124 -10.28 -3.18 6.83
CA GLU A 124 -11.09 -3.33 8.05
C GLU A 124 -12.58 -3.13 7.85
N THR A 125 -13.02 -2.46 6.77
CA THR A 125 -14.43 -2.11 6.60
C THR A 125 -14.97 -2.62 5.26
N PRO A 126 -16.31 -2.87 5.19
CA PRO A 126 -16.95 -3.21 3.90
C PRO A 126 -16.72 -2.16 2.81
N GLY A 127 -16.68 -0.89 3.18
CA GLY A 127 -16.38 0.19 2.23
C GLY A 127 -14.96 0.09 1.68
N GLN A 128 -13.99 -0.24 2.51
CA GLN A 128 -12.62 -0.45 2.08
C GLN A 128 -12.52 -1.67 1.16
N GLU A 129 -13.20 -2.77 1.49
CA GLU A 129 -13.23 -3.96 0.62
C GLU A 129 -13.81 -3.64 -0.75
N ALA A 130 -14.95 -2.94 -0.78
CA ALA A 130 -15.59 -2.56 -2.04
C ALA A 130 -14.68 -1.63 -2.87
N PHE A 131 -14.02 -0.69 -2.22
CA PHE A 131 -13.07 0.20 -2.89
C PHE A 131 -11.94 -0.59 -3.56
N VAL A 132 -11.31 -1.52 -2.84
CA VAL A 132 -10.22 -2.35 -3.36
C VAL A 132 -10.69 -3.14 -4.58
N ARG A 133 -11.83 -3.81 -4.48
CA ARG A 133 -12.35 -4.62 -5.59
C ARG A 133 -12.65 -3.78 -6.82
N GLY A 134 -13.26 -2.62 -6.64
CA GLY A 134 -13.56 -1.70 -7.74
C GLY A 134 -12.31 -1.11 -8.37
N PHE A 135 -11.35 -0.67 -7.55
CA PHE A 135 -10.09 -0.10 -8.02
C PHE A 135 -9.31 -1.13 -8.86
N VAL A 136 -9.15 -2.34 -8.35
CA VAL A 136 -8.37 -3.38 -9.04
C VAL A 136 -9.05 -3.83 -10.33
N ALA A 137 -10.40 -3.94 -10.33
CA ALA A 137 -11.15 -4.34 -11.51
C ALA A 137 -11.04 -3.34 -12.67
N THR A 138 -10.90 -2.05 -12.35
CA THR A 138 -10.90 -0.98 -13.35
C THR A 138 -9.52 -0.39 -13.62
N ALA A 139 -8.50 -0.72 -12.80
CA ALA A 139 -7.17 -0.17 -12.96
C ALA A 139 -6.48 -0.76 -14.19
N PRO A 140 -5.92 0.07 -15.08
CA PRO A 140 -5.06 -0.45 -16.13
C PRO A 140 -3.80 -1.02 -15.50
N ARG A 141 -3.38 -2.16 -15.99
CA ARG A 141 -2.14 -2.78 -15.51
C ARG A 141 -0.93 -1.99 -15.98
N ALA A 142 -0.05 -1.73 -15.06
CA ALA A 142 1.17 -0.98 -15.34
C ALA A 142 2.32 -1.87 -15.83
#